data_7fba1fd485166128f61244ee86f270c3
#
_entry.id   7fba1fd485166128f61244ee86f270c3
#
_cell.length_a   1.000
_cell.length_b   1.000
_cell.length_c   1.000
_cell.angle_alpha   90.00
_cell.angle_beta   90.00
_cell.angle_gamma   90.00
#
_symmetry.space_group_name_H-M   'P 1'
#
loop_
_entity.id
_entity.type
_entity.pdbx_description
1 polymer ?
#
loop_
_entity_poly.entity_id
_entity_poly.type
_entity_poly.pdbx_seq_one_letter_code
_entity_poly.pdbx_strand_id
1 'polypeptide(L)' 'MNAESIIMVIVSAGLMFYLLYALLRPEKF' A
#
# COMPACT_ATOMS: atom_id res chain seq x y z
N MET A 1 -0.82 18.90 -9.56
CA MET A 1 -0.95 17.46 -9.51
C MET A 1 -2.05 16.99 -10.41
N ASN A 2 -1.77 15.97 -11.18
CA ASN A 2 -2.79 15.42 -12.07
C ASN A 2 -3.50 14.25 -11.41
N ALA A 3 -4.62 13.88 -11.97
CA ALA A 3 -5.36 12.73 -11.46
C ALA A 3 -4.48 11.48 -11.52
N GLU A 4 -3.66 11.40 -12.54
CA GLU A 4 -2.77 10.26 -12.68
C GLU A 4 -1.81 10.16 -11.51
N SER A 5 -1.23 11.29 -11.11
CA SER A 5 -0.30 11.29 -9.98
C SER A 5 -1.01 10.89 -8.70
N ILE A 6 -2.22 11.36 -8.52
CA ILE A 6 -2.97 11.04 -7.32
C ILE A 6 -3.25 9.54 -7.26
N ILE A 7 -3.63 8.96 -8.38
CA ILE A 7 -3.90 7.53 -8.42
C ILE A 7 -2.65 6.74 -8.09
N MET A 8 -1.51 7.16 -8.61
CA MET A 8 -0.27 6.47 -8.34
C MET A 8 0.10 6.54 -6.87
N VAL A 9 -0.10 7.69 -6.25
CA VAL A 9 0.20 7.85 -4.84
C VAL A 9 -0.70 6.95 -4.00
N ILE A 10 -1.97 6.89 -4.34
CA ILE A 10 -2.90 6.06 -3.59
C ILE A 10 -2.53 4.59 -3.71
N VAL A 11 -2.19 4.14 -4.91
CA VAL A 11 -1.82 2.75 -5.12
C VAL A 11 -0.55 2.43 -4.36
N SER A 12 0.43 3.31 -4.42
CA SER A 12 1.69 3.09 -3.71
C SER A 12 1.47 2.99 -2.21
N ALA A 13 0.66 3.89 -1.67
CA ALA A 13 0.38 3.88 -0.24
C ALA A 13 -0.32 2.59 0.16
N GLY A 14 -1.25 2.14 -0.67
CA GLY A 14 -1.96 0.90 -0.41
C GLY A 14 -1.02 -0.29 -0.36
N LEU A 15 -0.10 -0.36 -1.31
CA LEU A 15 0.85 -1.45 -1.35
C LEU A 15 1.77 -1.43 -0.14
N MET A 16 2.20 -0.25 0.27
CA MET A 16 3.07 -0.14 1.42
C MET A 16 2.35 -0.58 2.69
N PHE A 17 1.10 -0.16 2.84
CA PHE A 17 0.33 -0.59 4.00
C PHE A 17 0.12 -2.09 3.99
N TYR A 18 -0.10 -2.65 2.83
CA TYR A 18 -0.30 -4.08 2.71
C TYR A 18 0.95 -4.83 3.17
N LEU A 19 2.12 -4.35 2.76
CA LEU A 19 3.37 -4.99 3.15
C LEU A 19 3.60 -4.87 4.65
N LEU A 20 3.32 -3.71 5.21
CA LEU A 20 3.48 -3.51 6.64
C LEU A 20 2.55 -4.43 7.42
N TYR A 21 1.33 -4.56 6.94
CA TYR A 21 0.35 -5.42 7.59
C TYR A 21 0.83 -6.86 7.57
N ALA A 22 1.38 -7.29 6.46
CA ALA A 22 1.87 -8.66 6.33
C ALA A 22 3.02 -8.92 7.29
N LEU A 23 3.85 -7.93 7.51
CA LEU A 23 4.96 -8.08 8.45
C LEU A 23 4.47 -8.14 9.88
N LEU A 24 3.47 -7.34 10.21
CA LEU A 24 2.94 -7.32 11.55
C LEU A 24 2.18 -8.58 11.88
N ARG A 25 1.67 -9.26 10.87
CA ARG A 25 0.94 -10.51 11.08
C ARG A 25 1.53 -11.60 10.22
N PRO A 26 2.71 -12.06 10.56
CA PRO A 26 3.39 -13.08 9.76
C PRO A 26 2.70 -14.43 9.79
N GLU A 27 1.96 -14.69 10.83
CA GLU A 27 1.28 -15.98 10.95
C GLU A 27 -0.05 -15.96 10.24
N LYS A 28 -0.21 -15.07 9.34
CA LYS A 28 -1.44 -14.94 8.69
C LYS A 28 -1.71 -16.10 7.78
N PHE A 29 -0.99 -16.92 7.54
CA PHE A 29 -1.37 -17.99 6.74
C PHE A 29 -1.39 -19.29 7.53
#